data_77a3a3f6675a0ad712cfa05cf6a27767
#
_entry.id   77a3a3f6675a0ad712cfa05cf6a27767
#
_cell.length_a   1.000
_cell.length_b   1.000
_cell.length_c   1.000
_cell.angle_alpha   90.00
_cell.angle_beta   90.00
_cell.angle_gamma   90.00
#
_symmetry.space_group_name_H-M   'P 1'
#
loop_
_entity.id
_entity.type
_entity.pdbx_description
1 polymer ?
#
loop_
_entity_poly.entity_id
_entity_poly.type
_entity_poly.pdbx_seq_one_letter_code
_entity_poly.pdbx_strand_id
1 'polypeptide(L)'
;PEVSYAAFYEDLRVKLSDARYHAAHYFALPSGDRMRFFLLLLDDAERRVLITSHATDYYDETALPSLTALHPQMHPFERDISERYGIRFDGMPWPKPLRFPAGRYDRRSSIENYPFYTMEGRSLHEVNVGPIHAGIIEPGAFRFICNGEQVLHLEIALGYQHRGVEHEFETTANRLRQMCLAEAVAGDSAVAHATAYAQLREKLADRKEAPATLDRERAIALELERMAMHIADTGALCMDVGYQLGQVACEALRTVTINTTQAWCGNRFGKGLIRPFGTNHPLTDTTIDLVRRN
;
A
#
# COMPACT_ATOMS: atom_id res chain seq x y z
N PRO A 1 20.88 3.47 -12.37
CA PRO A 1 21.27 4.11 -13.62
C PRO A 1 20.03 4.49 -14.42
N GLU A 2 20.10 5.61 -15.15
CA GLU A 2 19.07 6.02 -16.11
C GLU A 2 19.30 5.29 -17.43
N VAL A 3 18.27 4.67 -17.97
CA VAL A 3 18.31 3.95 -19.26
C VAL A 3 17.23 4.48 -20.20
N SER A 4 17.31 4.17 -21.51
CA SER A 4 16.23 4.48 -22.43
C SER A 4 14.97 3.68 -22.08
N TYR A 5 13.78 4.21 -22.43
CA TYR A 5 12.54 3.45 -22.14
C TYR A 5 12.53 2.07 -22.83
N ALA A 6 13.04 1.97 -24.04
CA ALA A 6 13.10 0.68 -24.74
C ALA A 6 13.97 -0.34 -23.99
N ALA A 7 15.12 0.07 -23.46
CA ALA A 7 15.99 -0.81 -22.68
C ALA A 7 15.35 -1.17 -21.33
N PHE A 8 14.69 -0.21 -20.69
CA PHE A 8 13.93 -0.43 -19.45
C PHE A 8 12.77 -1.44 -19.67
N TYR A 9 11.99 -1.26 -20.73
CA TYR A 9 10.87 -2.12 -21.08
C TYR A 9 11.31 -3.58 -21.32
N GLU A 10 12.37 -3.77 -22.13
CA GLU A 10 12.89 -5.11 -22.44
C GLU A 10 13.49 -5.80 -21.20
N ASP A 11 14.22 -5.08 -20.37
CA ASP A 11 14.75 -5.63 -19.11
C ASP A 11 13.63 -6.12 -18.21
N LEU A 12 12.55 -5.35 -18.08
CA LEU A 12 11.39 -5.71 -17.25
C LEU A 12 10.54 -6.80 -17.86
N ARG A 13 10.37 -6.83 -19.18
CA ARG A 13 9.67 -7.91 -19.88
C ARG A 13 10.28 -9.27 -19.53
N VAL A 14 11.60 -9.34 -19.44
CA VAL A 14 12.31 -10.55 -19.08
C VAL A 14 12.22 -10.83 -17.58
N LYS A 15 12.57 -9.85 -16.74
CA LYS A 15 12.63 -10.04 -15.28
C LYS A 15 11.28 -10.38 -14.67
N LEU A 16 10.24 -9.62 -14.99
CA LEU A 16 8.92 -9.85 -14.41
C LEU A 16 8.23 -11.13 -14.89
N SER A 17 8.76 -11.79 -15.94
CA SER A 17 8.33 -13.12 -16.33
C SER A 17 8.92 -14.24 -15.45
N ASP A 18 9.92 -13.93 -14.64
CA ASP A 18 10.51 -14.83 -13.66
C ASP A 18 9.92 -14.55 -12.27
N ALA A 19 9.32 -15.55 -11.62
CA ALA A 19 8.73 -15.46 -10.29
C ALA A 19 9.72 -15.02 -9.18
N ARG A 20 11.02 -15.03 -9.46
CA ARG A 20 12.06 -14.47 -8.62
C ARG A 20 11.89 -12.95 -8.42
N TYR A 21 11.31 -12.25 -9.40
CA TYR A 21 11.21 -10.80 -9.38
C TYR A 21 9.78 -10.33 -9.29
N HIS A 22 9.55 -9.28 -8.50
CA HIS A 22 8.28 -8.55 -8.51
C HIS A 22 8.47 -7.05 -8.34
N ALA A 23 7.54 -6.26 -8.88
CA ALA A 23 7.58 -4.82 -8.77
C ALA A 23 7.06 -4.39 -7.38
N ALA A 24 7.92 -3.73 -6.61
CA ALA A 24 7.53 -3.15 -5.33
C ALA A 24 6.87 -1.77 -5.51
N HIS A 25 7.39 -0.97 -6.44
CA HIS A 25 6.85 0.36 -6.73
C HIS A 25 7.36 0.89 -8.06
N TYR A 26 6.47 1.53 -8.83
CA TYR A 26 6.80 2.27 -10.05
C TYR A 26 6.12 3.64 -9.98
N PHE A 27 6.90 4.70 -10.07
CA PHE A 27 6.40 6.07 -9.94
C PHE A 27 7.18 7.04 -10.81
N ALA A 28 6.60 8.22 -11.06
CA ALA A 28 7.23 9.28 -11.82
C ALA A 28 7.31 10.57 -11.00
N LEU A 29 8.33 11.37 -11.27
CA LEU A 29 8.54 12.69 -10.68
C LEU A 29 8.96 13.70 -11.74
N PRO A 30 8.41 14.93 -11.75
CA PRO A 30 8.92 16.02 -12.57
C PRO A 30 10.36 16.38 -12.17
N SER A 31 11.22 16.58 -13.14
CA SER A 31 12.62 16.99 -12.95
C SER A 31 13.03 18.00 -14.03
N GLY A 32 12.78 19.28 -13.77
CA GLY A 32 12.91 20.34 -14.78
C GLY A 32 11.88 20.17 -15.89
N ASP A 33 12.34 20.10 -17.14
CA ASP A 33 11.54 19.86 -18.35
C ASP A 33 11.34 18.37 -18.67
N ARG A 34 11.84 17.47 -17.80
CA ARG A 34 11.74 16.02 -17.96
C ARG A 34 10.84 15.39 -16.90
N MET A 35 10.21 14.28 -17.29
CA MET A 35 9.57 13.36 -16.37
C MET A 35 10.51 12.17 -16.14
N ARG A 36 10.93 11.97 -14.89
CA ARG A 36 11.79 10.86 -14.49
C ARG A 36 10.99 9.78 -13.79
N PHE A 37 11.16 8.55 -14.23
CA PHE A 37 10.51 7.37 -13.71
C PHE A 37 11.49 6.53 -12.92
N PHE A 38 11.00 5.93 -11.84
CA PHE A 38 11.74 5.05 -10.97
C PHE A 38 10.97 3.76 -10.75
N LEU A 39 11.63 2.64 -10.93
CA LEU A 39 11.10 1.34 -10.57
C LEU A 39 11.96 0.72 -9.47
N LEU A 40 11.29 0.22 -8.44
CA LEU A 40 11.84 -0.62 -7.41
C LEU A 40 11.40 -2.05 -7.69
N LEU A 41 12.37 -2.91 -8.03
CA LEU A 41 12.16 -4.32 -8.31
C LEU A 41 12.78 -5.14 -7.18
N LEU A 42 12.01 -6.04 -6.58
CA LEU A 42 12.52 -6.96 -5.58
C LEU A 42 13.06 -8.23 -6.25
N ASP A 43 14.23 -8.64 -5.82
CA ASP A 43 14.89 -9.91 -6.18
C ASP A 43 14.85 -10.81 -4.95
N ASP A 44 13.88 -11.70 -4.88
CA ASP A 44 13.61 -12.51 -3.70
C ASP A 44 14.70 -13.55 -3.43
N ALA A 45 15.34 -14.04 -4.48
CA ALA A 45 16.42 -15.01 -4.35
C ALA A 45 17.67 -14.40 -3.69
N GLU A 46 18.03 -13.19 -4.09
CA GLU A 46 19.18 -12.46 -3.56
C GLU A 46 18.83 -11.53 -2.39
N ARG A 47 17.54 -11.45 -2.03
CA ARG A 47 17.03 -10.58 -0.94
C ARG A 47 17.48 -9.13 -1.09
N ARG A 48 17.37 -8.57 -2.29
CA ARG A 48 17.81 -7.22 -2.60
C ARG A 48 16.77 -6.44 -3.39
N VAL A 49 16.87 -5.11 -3.31
CA VAL A 49 16.08 -4.18 -4.12
C VAL A 49 16.94 -3.68 -5.26
N LEU A 50 16.46 -3.85 -6.48
CA LEU A 50 17.04 -3.27 -7.68
C LEU A 50 16.30 -1.98 -8.00
N ILE A 51 17.03 -0.91 -8.26
CA ILE A 51 16.45 0.36 -8.66
C ILE A 51 16.91 0.67 -10.08
N THR A 52 15.95 0.88 -10.96
CA THR A 52 16.21 1.35 -12.32
C THR A 52 15.37 2.60 -12.59
N SER A 53 15.83 3.43 -13.51
CA SER A 53 15.12 4.65 -13.87
C SER A 53 15.26 4.94 -15.36
N HIS A 54 14.25 5.59 -15.93
CA HIS A 54 14.27 6.19 -17.24
C HIS A 54 13.70 7.61 -17.18
N ALA A 55 13.84 8.38 -18.25
CA ALA A 55 13.25 9.69 -18.34
C ALA A 55 12.73 9.96 -19.76
N THR A 56 11.65 10.72 -19.83
CA THR A 56 11.07 11.28 -21.06
C THR A 56 11.00 12.80 -20.96
N ASP A 57 10.84 13.50 -22.05
CA ASP A 57 10.53 14.92 -22.00
C ASP A 57 9.14 15.11 -21.37
N TYR A 58 8.97 16.10 -20.50
CA TYR A 58 7.73 16.30 -19.76
C TYR A 58 6.52 16.56 -20.66
N TYR A 59 6.77 17.22 -21.80
CA TYR A 59 5.75 17.58 -22.77
C TYR A 59 5.67 16.62 -23.96
N ASP A 60 6.36 15.47 -23.88
CA ASP A 60 6.26 14.45 -24.90
C ASP A 60 4.90 13.75 -24.80
N GLU A 61 4.04 13.95 -25.80
CA GLU A 61 2.74 13.31 -25.90
C GLU A 61 2.80 11.86 -26.41
N THR A 62 4.00 11.36 -26.70
CA THR A 62 4.19 9.99 -27.17
C THR A 62 3.78 8.98 -26.11
N ALA A 63 2.88 8.08 -26.45
CA ALA A 63 2.49 7.03 -25.53
C ALA A 63 3.64 6.03 -25.32
N LEU A 64 3.84 5.64 -24.06
CA LEU A 64 4.81 4.61 -23.69
C LEU A 64 4.14 3.22 -23.81
N PRO A 65 4.78 2.19 -24.37
CA PRO A 65 4.27 0.83 -24.31
C PRO A 65 3.96 0.39 -22.88
N SER A 66 2.77 -0.15 -22.62
CA SER A 66 2.34 -0.56 -21.28
C SER A 66 3.02 -1.85 -20.82
N LEU A 67 3.58 -1.84 -19.62
CA LEU A 67 4.03 -3.04 -18.93
C LEU A 67 2.87 -3.86 -18.37
N THR A 68 1.73 -3.23 -18.08
CA THR A 68 0.54 -3.91 -17.54
C THR A 68 0.02 -4.98 -18.49
N ALA A 69 0.13 -4.77 -19.82
CA ALA A 69 -0.27 -5.76 -20.82
C ALA A 69 0.51 -7.08 -20.70
N LEU A 70 1.76 -7.01 -20.22
CA LEU A 70 2.63 -8.17 -20.03
C LEU A 70 2.59 -8.68 -18.58
N HIS A 71 2.50 -7.77 -17.64
CA HIS A 71 2.62 -8.04 -16.20
C HIS A 71 1.51 -7.30 -15.44
N PRO A 72 0.37 -7.96 -15.15
CA PRO A 72 -0.79 -7.34 -14.52
C PRO A 72 -0.48 -6.60 -13.20
N GLN A 73 0.55 -7.02 -12.45
CA GLN A 73 0.98 -6.32 -11.24
C GLN A 73 1.38 -4.84 -11.46
N MET A 74 1.63 -4.44 -12.70
CA MET A 74 2.01 -3.05 -13.03
C MET A 74 0.83 -2.08 -13.13
N HIS A 75 -0.42 -2.60 -13.22
CA HIS A 75 -1.59 -1.76 -13.49
C HIS A 75 -1.83 -0.61 -12.49
N PRO A 76 -1.66 -0.77 -11.16
CA PRO A 76 -1.92 0.34 -10.25
C PRO A 76 -0.91 1.48 -10.44
N PHE A 77 0.33 1.13 -10.73
CA PHE A 77 1.40 2.11 -10.90
C PHE A 77 1.25 2.92 -12.18
N GLU A 78 1.00 2.26 -13.32
CA GLU A 78 0.80 2.95 -14.59
C GLU A 78 -0.47 3.81 -14.57
N ARG A 79 -1.54 3.33 -13.94
CA ARG A 79 -2.77 4.11 -13.74
C ARG A 79 -2.54 5.35 -12.89
N ASP A 80 -1.80 5.23 -11.79
CA ASP A 80 -1.46 6.37 -10.92
C ASP A 80 -0.60 7.41 -11.65
N ILE A 81 0.40 6.98 -12.41
CA ILE A 81 1.24 7.86 -13.23
C ILE A 81 0.40 8.58 -14.27
N SER A 82 -0.48 7.85 -14.97
CA SER A 82 -1.41 8.44 -15.95
C SER A 82 -2.34 9.46 -15.32
N GLU A 83 -2.91 9.14 -14.18
CA GLU A 83 -3.87 9.99 -13.46
C GLU A 83 -3.21 11.27 -12.93
N ARG A 84 -1.98 11.17 -12.44
CA ARG A 84 -1.24 12.33 -11.91
C ARG A 84 -0.71 13.24 -13.00
N TYR A 85 -0.14 12.68 -14.06
CA TYR A 85 0.69 13.45 -15.01
C TYR A 85 0.16 13.44 -16.43
N GLY A 86 -0.92 12.72 -16.76
CA GLY A 86 -1.47 12.62 -18.10
C GLY A 86 -0.67 11.73 -19.05
N ILE A 87 0.34 11.02 -18.55
CA ILE A 87 1.17 10.13 -19.36
C ILE A 87 0.32 8.97 -19.84
N ARG A 88 0.37 8.71 -21.16
CA ARG A 88 -0.38 7.62 -21.78
C ARG A 88 0.48 6.37 -21.88
N PHE A 89 -0.12 5.23 -21.52
CA PHE A 89 0.48 3.92 -21.71
C PHE A 89 -0.29 3.17 -22.81
N ASP A 90 0.39 2.93 -23.94
CA ASP A 90 -0.20 2.26 -25.09
C ASP A 90 -0.37 0.75 -24.82
N GLY A 91 -1.53 0.21 -25.23
CA GLY A 91 -1.88 -1.19 -24.99
C GLY A 91 -2.23 -1.48 -23.53
N MET A 92 -2.45 -0.49 -22.67
CA MET A 92 -2.88 -0.67 -21.29
C MET A 92 -4.28 -1.28 -21.24
N PRO A 93 -4.47 -2.47 -20.63
CA PRO A 93 -5.77 -3.15 -20.64
C PRO A 93 -6.83 -2.47 -19.76
N TRP A 94 -6.42 -1.65 -18.81
CA TRP A 94 -7.32 -0.99 -17.86
C TRP A 94 -6.97 0.50 -17.65
N PRO A 95 -7.16 1.38 -18.64
CA PRO A 95 -6.76 2.79 -18.55
C PRO A 95 -7.81 3.65 -17.81
N LYS A 96 -8.16 3.26 -16.59
CA LYS A 96 -9.14 3.96 -15.77
C LYS A 96 -8.50 4.65 -14.57
N PRO A 97 -9.10 5.74 -14.06
CA PRO A 97 -8.64 6.40 -12.85
C PRO A 97 -8.49 5.43 -11.68
N LEU A 98 -7.56 5.70 -10.77
CA LEU A 98 -7.27 4.83 -9.64
C LEU A 98 -7.75 5.42 -8.31
N ARG A 99 -7.35 6.65 -7.96
CA ARG A 99 -7.54 7.21 -6.63
C ARG A 99 -7.87 8.70 -6.58
N PHE A 100 -8.01 9.36 -7.70
CA PHE A 100 -8.43 10.76 -7.84
C PHE A 100 -7.66 11.75 -6.94
N PRO A 101 -6.32 11.82 -7.00
CA PRO A 101 -5.55 12.74 -6.17
C PRO A 101 -5.90 14.19 -6.50
N ALA A 102 -5.76 15.08 -5.53
CA ALA A 102 -6.14 16.50 -5.69
C ALA A 102 -5.40 17.19 -6.85
N GLY A 103 -4.14 16.81 -7.09
CA GLY A 103 -3.29 17.35 -8.16
C GLY A 103 -3.34 16.57 -9.48
N ARG A 104 -4.39 15.76 -9.74
CA ARG A 104 -4.49 14.96 -10.97
C ARG A 104 -4.52 15.78 -12.25
N TYR A 105 -4.06 15.19 -13.33
CA TYR A 105 -3.98 15.83 -14.65
C TYR A 105 -5.35 16.26 -15.19
N ASP A 106 -6.29 15.33 -15.31
CA ASP A 106 -7.67 15.65 -15.67
C ASP A 106 -8.51 15.96 -14.44
N ARG A 107 -8.63 17.25 -14.14
CA ARG A 107 -9.41 17.74 -13.00
C ARG A 107 -10.92 17.54 -13.11
N ARG A 108 -11.44 17.19 -14.29
CA ARG A 108 -12.86 16.88 -14.49
C ARG A 108 -13.20 15.45 -14.08
N SER A 109 -12.20 14.55 -14.06
CA SER A 109 -12.41 13.20 -13.58
C SER A 109 -12.67 13.21 -12.07
N SER A 110 -13.66 12.45 -11.62
CA SER A 110 -14.02 12.30 -10.22
C SER A 110 -14.52 10.88 -9.97
N ILE A 111 -14.61 10.52 -8.69
CA ILE A 111 -15.16 9.22 -8.31
C ILE A 111 -16.64 9.08 -8.68
N GLU A 112 -17.36 10.21 -8.80
CA GLU A 112 -18.78 10.25 -9.17
C GLU A 112 -18.99 9.98 -10.67
N ASN A 113 -18.01 10.31 -11.52
CA ASN A 113 -18.06 10.06 -12.96
C ASN A 113 -17.12 8.95 -13.42
N TYR A 114 -16.77 8.03 -12.52
CA TYR A 114 -15.91 6.90 -12.84
C TYR A 114 -16.48 6.11 -14.04
N PRO A 115 -15.69 5.82 -15.08
CA PRO A 115 -16.16 5.16 -16.28
C PRO A 115 -16.32 3.65 -16.07
N PHE A 116 -17.34 3.23 -15.33
CA PHE A 116 -17.63 1.81 -15.14
C PHE A 116 -17.87 1.09 -16.46
N TYR A 117 -17.51 -0.18 -16.48
CA TYR A 117 -17.87 -1.07 -17.58
C TYR A 117 -19.39 -1.30 -17.58
N THR A 118 -19.99 -1.30 -18.76
CA THR A 118 -21.42 -1.51 -18.95
C THR A 118 -21.68 -2.64 -19.94
N MET A 119 -22.69 -3.46 -19.67
CA MET A 119 -23.20 -4.50 -20.58
C MET A 119 -24.69 -4.31 -20.77
N GLU A 120 -25.15 -4.50 -22.01
CA GLU A 120 -26.56 -4.48 -22.32
C GLU A 120 -27.14 -5.90 -22.51
N GLY A 121 -28.31 -6.16 -21.95
CA GLY A 121 -29.03 -7.44 -22.09
C GLY A 121 -30.25 -7.49 -21.22
N ARG A 122 -31.34 -8.12 -21.73
CA ARG A 122 -32.63 -8.17 -21.04
C ARG A 122 -32.62 -8.92 -19.70
N SER A 123 -31.70 -9.87 -19.54
CA SER A 123 -31.54 -10.68 -18.33
C SER A 123 -30.38 -10.23 -17.44
N LEU A 124 -29.68 -9.16 -17.86
CA LEU A 124 -28.54 -8.66 -17.10
C LEU A 124 -29.02 -7.70 -16.02
N HIS A 125 -28.34 -7.77 -14.87
CA HIS A 125 -28.53 -6.82 -13.78
C HIS A 125 -27.19 -6.49 -13.13
N GLU A 126 -27.11 -5.34 -12.48
CA GLU A 126 -25.95 -4.88 -11.75
C GLU A 126 -26.18 -4.98 -10.25
N VAL A 127 -25.17 -5.49 -9.54
CA VAL A 127 -25.15 -5.53 -8.08
C VAL A 127 -23.94 -4.71 -7.60
N ASN A 128 -24.19 -3.73 -6.75
CA ASN A 128 -23.15 -2.89 -6.16
C ASN A 128 -23.01 -3.22 -4.68
N VAL A 129 -21.75 -3.46 -4.25
CA VAL A 129 -21.37 -3.65 -2.85
C VAL A 129 -20.37 -2.57 -2.48
N GLY A 130 -20.65 -1.82 -1.42
CA GLY A 130 -19.82 -0.70 -0.97
C GLY A 130 -20.21 0.65 -1.62
N PRO A 131 -19.41 1.70 -1.38
CA PRO A 131 -18.07 1.71 -0.77
C PRO A 131 -18.03 1.42 0.73
N ILE A 132 -19.13 1.59 1.47
CA ILE A 132 -19.25 1.24 2.89
C ILE A 132 -20.13 -0.01 2.96
N HIS A 133 -19.56 -1.14 3.35
CA HIS A 133 -20.29 -2.42 3.37
C HIS A 133 -20.31 -3.10 4.74
N ALA A 134 -19.19 -3.19 5.47
CA ALA A 134 -19.14 -3.81 6.79
C ALA A 134 -18.89 -2.82 7.95
N GLY A 135 -18.59 -1.55 7.65
CA GLY A 135 -18.36 -0.51 8.65
C GLY A 135 -17.02 -0.57 9.43
N ILE A 136 -16.34 -1.71 9.36
CA ILE A 136 -15.02 -1.94 10.02
C ILE A 136 -13.92 -2.02 8.99
N ILE A 137 -14.19 -2.61 7.83
CA ILE A 137 -13.25 -2.78 6.73
C ILE A 137 -13.11 -1.46 5.97
N GLU A 138 -11.92 -1.18 5.44
CA GLU A 138 -11.67 0.02 4.64
C GLU A 138 -12.60 0.09 3.42
N PRO A 139 -13.04 1.30 3.00
CA PRO A 139 -13.99 1.47 1.91
C PRO A 139 -13.47 0.89 0.60
N GLY A 140 -14.30 0.13 -0.08
CA GLY A 140 -14.05 -0.38 -1.43
C GLY A 140 -15.38 -0.65 -2.13
N ALA A 141 -15.49 -0.29 -3.40
CA ALA A 141 -16.67 -0.53 -4.19
C ALA A 141 -16.47 -1.68 -5.17
N PHE A 142 -17.40 -2.62 -5.16
CA PHE A 142 -17.42 -3.81 -6.01
C PHE A 142 -18.68 -3.76 -6.86
N ARG A 143 -18.52 -3.70 -8.17
CA ARG A 143 -19.64 -3.68 -9.10
C ARG A 143 -19.67 -4.97 -9.92
N PHE A 144 -20.71 -5.73 -9.75
CA PHE A 144 -20.94 -6.99 -10.43
C PHE A 144 -21.94 -6.78 -11.56
N ILE A 145 -21.67 -7.34 -12.74
CA ILE A 145 -22.66 -7.53 -13.80
C ILE A 145 -23.01 -9.02 -13.83
N CYS A 146 -24.29 -9.32 -13.62
CA CYS A 146 -24.76 -10.68 -13.41
C CYS A 146 -25.84 -11.07 -14.43
N ASN A 147 -25.90 -12.36 -14.73
CA ASN A 147 -27.03 -13.01 -15.38
C ASN A 147 -27.57 -14.09 -14.42
N GLY A 148 -28.68 -13.77 -13.73
CA GLY A 148 -29.07 -14.57 -12.56
C GLY A 148 -27.99 -14.58 -11.50
N GLU A 149 -27.56 -15.76 -11.07
CA GLU A 149 -26.46 -15.93 -10.09
C GLU A 149 -25.06 -15.97 -10.70
N GLN A 150 -24.98 -15.96 -12.03
CA GLN A 150 -23.68 -15.99 -12.72
C GLN A 150 -23.08 -14.60 -12.82
N VAL A 151 -21.91 -14.39 -12.23
CA VAL A 151 -21.12 -13.17 -12.40
C VAL A 151 -20.42 -13.21 -13.75
N LEU A 152 -20.74 -12.24 -14.61
CA LEU A 152 -20.13 -12.09 -15.94
C LEU A 152 -18.96 -11.12 -15.90
N HIS A 153 -19.01 -10.10 -15.05
CA HIS A 153 -17.97 -9.11 -14.88
C HIS A 153 -17.93 -8.58 -13.44
N LEU A 154 -16.72 -8.39 -12.94
CA LEU A 154 -16.47 -7.74 -11.66
C LEU A 154 -15.52 -6.56 -11.88
N GLU A 155 -15.93 -5.38 -11.44
CA GLU A 155 -15.09 -4.20 -11.41
C GLU A 155 -14.91 -3.72 -9.98
N ILE A 156 -13.65 -3.48 -9.61
CA ILE A 156 -13.27 -3.08 -8.24
C ILE A 156 -12.72 -1.65 -8.29
N ALA A 157 -13.31 -0.74 -7.50
CA ALA A 157 -12.86 0.62 -7.33
C ALA A 157 -12.35 0.83 -5.90
N LEU A 158 -11.04 1.02 -5.73
CA LEU A 158 -10.37 1.19 -4.45
C LEU A 158 -10.04 2.66 -4.12
N GLY A 159 -10.38 3.60 -5.00
CA GLY A 159 -10.10 5.03 -4.82
C GLY A 159 -10.72 5.65 -3.56
N TYR A 160 -11.75 5.02 -2.99
CA TYR A 160 -12.37 5.45 -1.74
C TYR A 160 -11.46 5.37 -0.51
N GLN A 161 -10.38 4.61 -0.57
CA GLN A 161 -9.38 4.52 0.50
C GLN A 161 -8.34 5.65 0.45
N HIS A 162 -8.29 6.42 -0.64
CA HIS A 162 -7.31 7.47 -0.81
C HIS A 162 -7.57 8.64 0.17
N ARG A 163 -6.56 8.95 1.00
CA ARG A 163 -6.63 9.99 2.05
C ARG A 163 -5.62 11.12 1.86
N GLY A 164 -4.92 11.15 0.73
CA GLY A 164 -3.94 12.17 0.42
C GLY A 164 -2.66 12.12 1.27
N VAL A 165 -2.31 10.97 1.85
CA VAL A 165 -1.17 10.82 2.77
C VAL A 165 0.14 11.26 2.13
N GLU A 166 0.38 10.93 0.86
CA GLU A 166 1.59 11.34 0.14
C GLU A 166 1.69 12.87 0.00
N HIS A 167 0.58 13.51 -0.38
CA HIS A 167 0.52 14.98 -0.48
C HIS A 167 0.79 15.65 0.87
N GLU A 168 0.25 15.11 1.95
CA GLU A 168 0.52 15.59 3.30
C GLU A 168 1.99 15.43 3.69
N PHE A 169 2.66 14.35 3.29
CA PHE A 169 4.10 14.18 3.50
C PHE A 169 4.92 15.22 2.73
N GLU A 170 4.54 15.53 1.49
CA GLU A 170 5.22 16.51 0.65
C GLU A 170 5.09 17.94 1.19
N THR A 171 3.92 18.28 1.72
CA THR A 171 3.58 19.67 2.08
C THR A 171 3.87 20.02 3.54
N THR A 172 3.96 19.03 4.45
CA THR A 172 4.21 19.33 5.86
C THR A 172 5.71 19.31 6.20
N ALA A 173 6.20 20.42 6.77
CA ALA A 173 7.55 20.50 7.35
C ALA A 173 7.60 20.00 8.81
N ASN A 174 6.45 19.78 9.45
CA ASN A 174 6.37 19.36 10.85
C ASN A 174 6.71 17.89 10.99
N ARG A 175 7.87 17.60 11.58
CA ARG A 175 8.39 16.23 11.76
C ARG A 175 7.51 15.33 12.62
N LEU A 176 6.84 15.91 13.63
CA LEU A 176 5.91 15.13 14.45
C LEU A 176 4.66 14.74 13.65
N ARG A 177 4.14 15.66 12.82
CA ARG A 177 3.02 15.36 11.92
C ARG A 177 3.41 14.29 10.91
N GLN A 178 4.61 14.36 10.32
CA GLN A 178 5.10 13.30 9.42
C GLN A 178 5.14 11.93 10.10
N MET A 179 5.54 11.87 11.37
CA MET A 179 5.53 10.63 12.14
C MET A 179 4.10 10.09 12.34
N CYS A 180 3.17 10.97 12.71
CA CYS A 180 1.75 10.60 12.82
C CYS A 180 1.15 10.15 11.48
N LEU A 181 1.55 10.76 10.37
CA LEU A 181 1.15 10.33 9.03
C LEU A 181 1.65 8.92 8.71
N ALA A 182 2.91 8.61 9.06
CA ALA A 182 3.45 7.26 8.90
C ALA A 182 2.62 6.23 9.66
N GLU A 183 2.27 6.51 10.92
CA GLU A 183 1.41 5.66 11.75
C GLU A 183 -0.04 5.55 11.25
N ALA A 184 -0.44 6.38 10.30
CA ALA A 184 -1.79 6.47 9.74
C ALA A 184 -1.89 5.99 8.28
N VAL A 185 -0.81 5.50 7.68
CA VAL A 185 -0.83 4.96 6.31
C VAL A 185 -1.80 3.78 6.21
N ALA A 186 -1.74 2.85 7.16
CA ALA A 186 -2.70 1.78 7.30
C ALA A 186 -2.97 1.52 8.79
N GLY A 187 -4.23 1.27 9.15
CA GLY A 187 -4.66 1.16 10.54
C GLY A 187 -4.08 -0.04 11.28
N ASP A 188 -3.85 -1.11 10.57
CA ASP A 188 -3.36 -2.40 11.05
C ASP A 188 -1.84 -2.61 10.89
N SER A 189 -1.12 -1.64 10.35
CA SER A 189 0.35 -1.67 10.18
C SER A 189 1.03 -0.37 10.63
N ALA A 190 0.56 0.20 11.74
CA ALA A 190 1.07 1.45 12.28
C ALA A 190 2.55 1.36 12.68
N VAL A 191 2.96 0.28 13.33
CA VAL A 191 4.36 0.04 13.75
C VAL A 191 5.25 -0.19 12.53
N ALA A 192 4.78 -0.95 11.54
CA ALA A 192 5.55 -1.24 10.35
C ALA A 192 5.87 0.04 9.56
N HIS A 193 4.86 0.86 9.25
CA HIS A 193 5.05 2.12 8.54
C HIS A 193 5.87 3.14 9.35
N ALA A 194 5.63 3.22 10.66
CA ALA A 194 6.43 4.05 11.55
C ALA A 194 7.90 3.63 11.57
N THR A 195 8.19 2.33 11.57
CA THR A 195 9.55 1.78 11.53
C THR A 195 10.23 2.11 10.22
N ALA A 196 9.54 1.90 9.08
CA ALA A 196 10.06 2.22 7.75
C ALA A 196 10.40 3.72 7.64
N TYR A 197 9.49 4.60 8.10
CA TYR A 197 9.74 6.04 8.12
C TYR A 197 10.91 6.42 9.04
N ALA A 198 10.99 5.85 10.25
CA ALA A 198 12.08 6.12 11.18
C ALA A 198 13.44 5.73 10.60
N GLN A 199 13.54 4.53 10.01
CA GLN A 199 14.76 4.04 9.36
C GLN A 199 15.16 4.90 8.14
N LEU A 200 14.17 5.35 7.34
CA LEU A 200 14.43 6.29 6.25
C LEU A 200 15.05 7.59 6.75
N ARG A 201 14.48 8.17 7.81
CA ARG A 201 14.97 9.41 8.43
C ARG A 201 16.38 9.24 9.00
N GLU A 202 16.67 8.09 9.60
CA GLU A 202 17.97 7.75 10.16
C GLU A 202 19.05 7.64 9.07
N LYS A 203 18.72 7.00 7.94
CA LYS A 203 19.60 6.90 6.78
C LYS A 203 19.86 8.25 6.12
N LEU A 204 18.83 9.08 5.97
CA LEU A 204 18.97 10.43 5.39
C LEU A 204 19.78 11.38 6.28
N ALA A 205 19.83 11.13 7.56
CA ALA A 205 20.63 11.93 8.50
C ALA A 205 22.09 11.44 8.64
N ASP A 206 22.51 10.49 7.78
CA ASP A 206 23.85 9.86 7.80
C ASP A 206 24.25 9.31 9.19
N ARG A 207 23.27 8.88 9.96
CA ARG A 207 23.50 8.26 11.25
C ARG A 207 23.73 6.76 11.04
N LYS A 208 24.93 6.30 11.34
CA LYS A 208 25.42 4.99 10.88
C LYS A 208 24.86 3.80 11.64
N GLU A 209 24.42 3.93 12.89
CA GLU A 209 23.91 2.77 13.65
C GLU A 209 22.86 3.19 14.69
N ALA A 210 21.74 2.47 14.70
CA ALA A 210 20.86 2.49 15.83
C ALA A 210 21.41 1.56 16.93
N PRO A 211 21.21 1.86 18.23
CA PRO A 211 21.57 0.92 19.27
C PRO A 211 20.90 -0.45 19.05
N ALA A 212 21.62 -1.54 19.28
CA ALA A 212 21.08 -2.90 19.10
C ALA A 212 19.82 -3.16 19.97
N THR A 213 19.67 -2.43 21.06
CA THR A 213 18.44 -2.44 21.90
C THR A 213 17.26 -1.87 21.13
N LEU A 214 17.42 -0.78 20.40
CA LEU A 214 16.35 -0.14 19.61
C LEU A 214 15.85 -1.06 18.50
N ASP A 215 16.75 -1.76 17.82
CA ASP A 215 16.37 -2.72 16.78
C ASP A 215 15.56 -3.89 17.35
N ARG A 216 15.91 -4.37 18.55
CA ARG A 216 15.16 -5.41 19.26
C ARG A 216 13.78 -4.92 19.69
N GLU A 217 13.67 -3.70 20.19
CA GLU A 217 12.40 -3.08 20.57
C GLU A 217 11.46 -2.98 19.37
N ARG A 218 11.99 -2.49 18.23
CA ARG A 218 11.25 -2.40 16.97
C ARG A 218 10.82 -3.78 16.47
N ALA A 219 11.71 -4.76 16.54
CA ALA A 219 11.40 -6.13 16.13
C ALA A 219 10.28 -6.75 16.98
N ILE A 220 10.32 -6.61 18.30
CA ILE A 220 9.26 -7.11 19.19
C ILE A 220 7.93 -6.40 18.89
N ALA A 221 7.95 -5.07 18.69
CA ALA A 221 6.75 -4.31 18.36
C ALA A 221 6.13 -4.76 17.02
N LEU A 222 6.97 -5.00 16.00
CA LEU A 222 6.54 -5.50 14.69
C LEU A 222 5.95 -6.90 14.77
N GLU A 223 6.53 -7.78 15.59
CA GLU A 223 6.00 -9.12 15.78
C GLU A 223 4.64 -9.11 16.50
N LEU A 224 4.48 -8.26 17.52
CA LEU A 224 3.18 -8.09 18.20
C LEU A 224 2.11 -7.58 17.25
N GLU A 225 2.43 -6.58 16.42
CA GLU A 225 1.53 -6.09 15.37
C GLU A 225 1.16 -7.21 14.40
N ARG A 226 2.17 -7.92 13.87
CA ARG A 226 1.96 -9.01 12.92
C ARG A 226 1.10 -10.12 13.49
N MET A 227 1.38 -10.56 14.72
CA MET A 227 0.57 -11.57 15.41
C MET A 227 -0.88 -11.12 15.56
N ALA A 228 -1.10 -9.88 16.01
CA ALA A 228 -2.44 -9.34 16.18
C ALA A 228 -3.24 -9.33 14.87
N MET A 229 -2.60 -8.99 13.74
CA MET A 229 -3.26 -8.94 12.43
C MET A 229 -3.51 -10.35 11.87
N HIS A 230 -2.55 -11.27 11.96
CA HIS A 230 -2.78 -12.66 11.54
C HIS A 230 -3.92 -13.33 12.31
N ILE A 231 -4.02 -13.07 13.62
CA ILE A 231 -5.13 -13.58 14.44
C ILE A 231 -6.45 -12.92 14.02
N ALA A 232 -6.45 -11.61 13.75
CA ALA A 232 -7.63 -10.88 13.27
C ALA A 232 -8.14 -11.44 11.95
N ASP A 233 -7.25 -11.63 10.97
CA ASP A 233 -7.59 -12.14 9.65
C ASP A 233 -8.11 -13.58 9.71
N THR A 234 -7.51 -14.42 10.57
CA THR A 234 -8.02 -15.77 10.83
C THR A 234 -9.43 -15.74 11.40
N GLY A 235 -9.68 -14.82 12.35
CA GLY A 235 -11.02 -14.62 12.92
C GLY A 235 -12.03 -14.15 11.88
N ALA A 236 -11.63 -13.23 10.99
CA ALA A 236 -12.47 -12.75 9.90
C ALA A 236 -12.83 -13.88 8.91
N LEU A 237 -11.85 -14.71 8.53
CA LEU A 237 -12.11 -15.89 7.70
C LEU A 237 -13.08 -16.87 8.39
N CYS A 238 -12.94 -17.11 9.69
CA CYS A 238 -13.87 -17.93 10.45
C CYS A 238 -15.29 -17.34 10.43
N MET A 239 -15.42 -16.03 10.55
CA MET A 239 -16.70 -15.32 10.46
C MET A 239 -17.34 -15.52 9.08
N ASP A 240 -16.58 -15.33 8.00
CA ASP A 240 -17.06 -15.40 6.62
C ASP A 240 -17.58 -16.79 6.24
N VAL A 241 -17.00 -17.85 6.81
CA VAL A 241 -17.49 -19.22 6.60
C VAL A 241 -18.49 -19.67 7.66
N GLY A 242 -18.94 -18.78 8.55
CA GLY A 242 -19.92 -19.08 9.59
C GLY A 242 -19.40 -19.91 10.76
N TYR A 243 -18.07 -20.01 10.94
CA TYR A 243 -17.44 -20.73 12.06
C TYR A 243 -17.26 -19.81 13.28
N GLN A 244 -18.36 -19.54 13.99
CA GLN A 244 -18.40 -18.59 15.11
C GLN A 244 -17.45 -18.94 16.25
N LEU A 245 -17.26 -20.23 16.57
CA LEU A 245 -16.35 -20.64 17.64
C LEU A 245 -14.90 -20.21 17.36
N GLY A 246 -14.43 -20.41 16.11
CA GLY A 246 -13.11 -19.97 15.67
C GLY A 246 -12.98 -18.45 15.71
N GLN A 247 -14.00 -17.73 15.24
CA GLN A 247 -14.05 -16.26 15.31
C GLN A 247 -13.85 -15.75 16.75
N VAL A 248 -14.68 -16.19 17.69
CA VAL A 248 -14.64 -15.73 19.09
C VAL A 248 -13.30 -16.07 19.76
N ALA A 249 -12.73 -17.24 19.48
CA ALA A 249 -11.42 -17.62 19.98
C ALA A 249 -10.31 -16.69 19.46
N CYS A 250 -10.31 -16.38 18.15
CA CYS A 250 -9.37 -15.44 17.54
C CYS A 250 -9.53 -14.02 18.10
N GLU A 251 -10.76 -13.54 18.28
CA GLU A 251 -11.01 -12.21 18.86
C GLU A 251 -10.48 -12.09 20.30
N ALA A 252 -10.63 -13.15 21.11
CA ALA A 252 -10.07 -13.18 22.44
C ALA A 252 -8.54 -13.16 22.44
N LEU A 253 -7.88 -13.97 21.60
CA LEU A 253 -6.43 -13.99 21.46
C LEU A 253 -5.88 -12.65 20.93
N ARG A 254 -6.53 -12.08 19.92
CA ARG A 254 -6.18 -10.76 19.43
C ARG A 254 -6.24 -9.70 20.53
N THR A 255 -7.28 -9.73 21.33
CA THR A 255 -7.46 -8.79 22.45
C THR A 255 -6.28 -8.87 23.44
N VAL A 256 -5.82 -10.06 23.77
CA VAL A 256 -4.63 -10.25 24.63
C VAL A 256 -3.39 -9.63 23.99
N THR A 257 -3.17 -9.89 22.71
CA THR A 257 -2.00 -9.37 21.95
C THR A 257 -1.99 -7.84 21.91
N ILE A 258 -3.11 -7.21 21.51
CA ILE A 258 -3.17 -5.73 21.40
C ILE A 258 -3.14 -5.05 22.79
N ASN A 259 -3.64 -5.70 23.84
CA ASN A 259 -3.54 -5.18 25.20
C ASN A 259 -2.10 -5.26 25.75
N THR A 260 -1.30 -6.22 25.28
CA THR A 260 0.13 -6.27 25.56
C THR A 260 0.83 -5.05 24.99
N THR A 261 0.55 -4.69 23.74
CA THR A 261 1.06 -3.47 23.11
C THR A 261 0.58 -2.21 23.82
N GLN A 262 -0.69 -2.17 24.23
CA GLN A 262 -1.24 -1.05 25.01
C GLN A 262 -0.55 -0.89 26.38
N ALA A 263 -0.28 -1.97 27.05
CA ALA A 263 0.43 -1.92 28.35
C ALA A 263 1.88 -1.43 28.19
N TRP A 264 2.49 -1.69 27.04
CA TRP A 264 3.84 -1.21 26.72
C TRP A 264 3.88 0.29 26.41
N CYS A 265 3.05 0.77 25.50
CA CYS A 265 3.17 2.14 24.98
C CYS A 265 1.91 3.00 25.10
N GLY A 266 0.87 2.52 25.78
CA GLY A 266 -0.39 3.27 25.97
C GLY A 266 -1.32 3.26 24.75
N ASN A 267 -0.97 2.56 23.67
CA ASN A 267 -1.79 2.46 22.46
C ASN A 267 -1.86 1.01 21.96
N ARG A 268 -3.06 0.52 21.66
CA ARG A 268 -3.30 -0.87 21.22
C ARG A 268 -2.58 -1.24 19.91
N PHE A 269 -2.33 -0.27 19.04
CA PHE A 269 -1.71 -0.45 17.73
C PHE A 269 -0.28 0.08 17.67
N GLY A 270 0.35 0.34 18.82
CA GLY A 270 1.73 0.76 18.90
C GLY A 270 1.99 2.19 18.42
N LYS A 271 0.95 3.02 18.20
CA LYS A 271 1.15 4.42 17.85
C LYS A 271 1.88 5.17 18.97
N GLY A 272 2.85 5.97 18.59
CA GLY A 272 3.70 6.68 19.54
C GLY A 272 4.93 5.91 20.02
N LEU A 273 5.01 4.60 19.77
CA LEU A 273 6.13 3.76 20.23
C LEU A 273 7.41 4.03 19.43
N ILE A 274 7.32 4.01 18.10
CA ILE A 274 8.48 4.16 17.21
C ILE A 274 8.81 5.62 16.99
N ARG A 275 10.10 5.97 17.10
CA ARG A 275 10.63 7.30 16.78
C ARG A 275 11.95 7.19 16.02
N PRO A 276 12.28 8.13 15.14
CA PRO A 276 13.63 8.22 14.58
C PRO A 276 14.64 8.35 15.70
N PHE A 277 15.68 7.54 15.67
CA PHE A 277 16.80 7.48 16.62
C PHE A 277 16.46 7.05 18.05
N GLY A 278 15.23 6.59 18.33
CA GLY A 278 14.85 6.21 19.67
C GLY A 278 13.44 5.65 19.78
N THR A 279 12.99 5.58 21.01
CA THR A 279 11.61 5.26 21.39
C THR A 279 11.21 6.12 22.59
N ASN A 280 9.91 6.43 22.69
CA ASN A 280 9.35 7.07 23.90
C ASN A 280 9.07 6.06 25.02
N HIS A 281 9.09 4.78 24.69
CA HIS A 281 8.71 3.68 25.58
C HIS A 281 9.75 2.56 25.52
N PRO A 282 10.91 2.72 26.21
CA PRO A 282 11.94 1.68 26.21
C PRO A 282 11.40 0.39 26.82
N LEU A 283 11.87 -0.74 26.30
CA LEU A 283 11.50 -2.05 26.79
C LEU A 283 12.05 -2.27 28.21
N THR A 284 11.18 -2.57 29.15
CA THR A 284 11.52 -2.87 30.53
C THR A 284 11.38 -4.36 30.83
N ASP A 285 12.01 -4.86 31.91
CA ASP A 285 11.84 -6.25 32.31
C ASP A 285 10.37 -6.60 32.55
N THR A 286 9.60 -5.68 33.14
CA THR A 286 8.15 -5.85 33.32
C THR A 286 7.41 -6.04 31.97
N THR A 287 7.78 -5.27 30.97
CA THR A 287 7.20 -5.40 29.63
C THR A 287 7.62 -6.72 28.97
N ILE A 288 8.88 -7.11 29.14
CA ILE A 288 9.39 -8.40 28.62
C ILE A 288 8.62 -9.56 29.26
N ASP A 289 8.43 -9.52 30.56
CA ASP A 289 7.68 -10.55 31.29
C ASP A 289 6.20 -10.59 30.88
N LEU A 290 5.61 -9.44 30.58
CA LEU A 290 4.25 -9.36 30.03
C LEU A 290 4.15 -10.01 28.65
N VAL A 291 5.08 -9.68 27.74
CA VAL A 291 5.13 -10.28 26.38
C VAL A 291 5.33 -11.81 26.45
N ARG A 292 6.12 -12.29 27.41
CA ARG A 292 6.34 -13.74 27.58
C ARG A 292 5.16 -14.51 28.14
N ARG A 293 4.33 -13.85 28.95
CA ARG A 293 3.15 -14.47 29.56
C ARG A 293 1.93 -14.55 28.67
N ASN A 294 1.83 -13.64 27.74
CA ASN A 294 0.70 -13.47 26.83
C ASN A 294 0.98 -14.06 25.44
#